data_e62201a5c30157d8a464a17035a796c6
#
_entry.id   e62201a5c30157d8a464a17035a796c6
#
_cell.length_a   1.000
_cell.length_b   1.000
_cell.length_c   1.000
_cell.angle_alpha   90.00
_cell.angle_beta   90.00
_cell.angle_gamma   90.00
#
_symmetry.space_group_name_H-M   'P 1'
#
loop_
_entity.id
_entity.type
_entity.pdbx_description
1 polymer ?
#
loop_
_entity_poly.entity_id
_entity_poly.type
_entity_poly.pdbx_seq_one_letter_code
_entity_poly.pdbx_strand_id
1 'polypeptide(L)'
;MHTELNASGNSARQTQGNTAYQPMPSATTPGQSCKQVELALEKLDAWIEGEKFQGWDPHDALNSTLLRRLTLGSRVLGILWLQLLKRSPFNFRPLLGVAKGYNPKAMGLFLATYAQKYLSTHQRTQLERVRFFSDWLIQQATPGYAGHCWGYNFDWPNRGFFAPAGTPTIVNTAYIALSFLSAELALKCLVNLAGTATQDKAWSERKVVGLLDVEALSVARGACEFILRDLNVLRLSADESCFSYTPIDRRFVHNANLMGAWLLSAVYARTGEDDLATSAKAAARFTVVRQNADGSWPYGISKADQWVDNFHMGFVLIALKRIAKHLQTVEFDSMISKGYQFWKERMFFANSVPKYYPDRIYPIDIHCVAQAILTFLEFADIDPGALKQADEVCQWSIENLQDSEGFFHYQIRRGYRVRIPYMRWGQAWMQLALTRLIHRSSMESWVNVAQASG
;
A
#
# COMPACT_ATOMS: atom_id res chain seq x y z
N MET A 1 -44.49 32.81 47.03
CA MET A 1 -45.65 32.01 46.65
C MET A 1 -45.21 30.92 45.69
N HIS A 2 -45.33 29.72 46.18
CA HIS A 2 -44.99 28.45 45.54
C HIS A 2 -45.68 28.25 44.20
N THR A 3 -45.03 27.60 43.27
CA THR A 3 -45.54 26.33 42.67
C THR A 3 -44.46 25.61 41.90
N GLU A 4 -44.12 24.42 42.37
CA GLU A 4 -43.40 23.35 41.68
C GLU A 4 -44.24 22.80 40.50
N LEU A 5 -43.63 22.40 39.41
CA LEU A 5 -44.20 21.42 38.48
C LEU A 5 -43.13 20.49 37.91
N ASN A 6 -43.23 19.28 38.32
CA ASN A 6 -42.81 17.96 37.92
C ASN A 6 -42.01 17.76 36.63
N ALA A 7 -40.95 17.03 36.83
CA ALA A 7 -40.22 16.21 35.86
C ALA A 7 -41.08 15.09 35.27
N SER A 8 -41.15 14.96 33.96
CA SER A 8 -41.55 13.74 33.28
C SER A 8 -40.39 13.21 32.46
N GLY A 9 -39.92 12.03 32.85
CA GLY A 9 -38.82 11.35 32.20
C GLY A 9 -39.16 10.91 30.77
N ASN A 10 -38.21 11.13 29.87
CA ASN A 10 -38.22 10.50 28.58
C ASN A 10 -37.12 9.42 28.57
N SER A 11 -37.53 8.18 28.81
CA SER A 11 -36.71 6.99 28.63
C SER A 11 -36.38 6.82 27.14
N ALA A 12 -35.17 7.13 26.74
CA ALA A 12 -34.64 6.80 25.44
C ALA A 12 -34.56 5.25 25.33
N ARG A 13 -35.40 4.69 24.50
CA ARG A 13 -35.31 3.28 24.06
C ARG A 13 -33.95 3.09 23.35
N GLN A 14 -33.07 2.39 24.04
CA GLN A 14 -31.91 1.74 23.40
C GLN A 14 -32.46 0.63 22.48
N THR A 15 -32.54 0.89 21.21
CA THR A 15 -32.71 -0.13 20.18
C THR A 15 -31.42 -0.95 20.10
N GLN A 16 -31.42 -2.10 20.73
CA GLN A 16 -30.48 -3.19 20.46
C GLN A 16 -30.66 -3.64 19.00
N GLY A 17 -29.69 -3.30 18.18
CA GLY A 17 -29.50 -3.77 16.79
C GLY A 17 -28.07 -4.26 16.64
N ASN A 18 -27.70 -5.30 17.39
CA ASN A 18 -26.34 -5.82 17.42
C ASN A 18 -26.30 -7.23 16.82
N THR A 19 -26.05 -7.32 15.52
CA THR A 19 -25.68 -8.59 14.88
C THR A 19 -24.72 -8.32 13.74
N ALA A 20 -23.42 -8.15 14.04
CA ALA A 20 -22.29 -8.36 13.12
C ALA A 20 -20.90 -8.16 13.75
N TYR A 21 -20.81 -8.13 15.09
CA TYR A 21 -19.54 -7.96 15.78
C TYR A 21 -19.40 -9.04 16.86
N GLN A 22 -18.66 -10.10 16.55
CA GLN A 22 -18.27 -11.10 17.57
C GLN A 22 -16.98 -10.65 18.25
N PRO A 23 -16.89 -10.75 19.60
CA PRO A 23 -15.66 -10.51 20.32
C PRO A 23 -14.58 -11.53 19.93
N MET A 24 -13.32 -11.14 20.06
CA MET A 24 -12.16 -12.00 19.80
C MET A 24 -12.26 -13.33 20.54
N PRO A 25 -11.94 -14.46 19.91
CA PRO A 25 -11.69 -15.71 20.62
C PRO A 25 -10.46 -15.58 21.51
N SER A 26 -10.40 -16.43 22.54
CA SER A 26 -9.33 -16.48 23.55
C SER A 26 -7.93 -16.51 22.93
N ALA A 27 -6.99 -15.79 23.57
CA ALA A 27 -5.58 -15.65 23.16
C ALA A 27 -4.96 -16.98 22.71
N THR A 28 -4.62 -17.06 21.41
CA THR A 28 -3.82 -18.15 20.84
C THR A 28 -2.38 -18.04 21.35
N THR A 29 -1.73 -19.17 21.63
CA THR A 29 -0.29 -19.17 21.99
C THR A 29 0.55 -18.70 20.79
N PRO A 30 1.68 -18.01 21.03
CA PRO A 30 2.51 -17.43 19.94
C PRO A 30 2.86 -18.41 18.79
N GLY A 31 3.10 -19.68 19.10
CA GLY A 31 3.41 -20.69 18.09
C GLY A 31 2.22 -21.16 17.25
N GLN A 32 0.99 -21.07 17.78
CA GLN A 32 -0.23 -21.36 17.00
C GLN A 32 -0.58 -20.21 16.06
N SER A 33 -0.35 -18.97 16.49
CA SER A 33 -0.57 -17.78 15.67
C SER A 33 0.32 -17.80 14.42
N CYS A 34 1.62 -18.13 14.54
CA CYS A 34 2.53 -18.19 13.40
C CYS A 34 2.09 -19.21 12.33
N LYS A 35 1.77 -20.44 12.73
CA LYS A 35 1.28 -21.50 11.82
C LYS A 35 -0.02 -21.12 11.11
N GLN A 36 -0.90 -20.40 11.78
CA GLN A 36 -2.15 -19.94 11.18
C GLN A 36 -1.91 -18.88 10.11
N VAL A 37 -0.97 -17.97 10.33
CA VAL A 37 -0.57 -16.96 9.33
C VAL A 37 0.12 -17.61 8.13
N GLU A 38 1.00 -18.59 8.37
CA GLU A 38 1.64 -19.38 7.30
C GLU A 38 0.60 -20.10 6.43
N LEU A 39 -0.34 -20.82 7.03
CA LEU A 39 -1.42 -21.48 6.30
C LEU A 39 -2.31 -20.50 5.52
N ALA A 40 -2.59 -19.33 6.10
CA ALA A 40 -3.36 -18.29 5.44
C ALA A 40 -2.63 -17.73 4.22
N LEU A 41 -1.31 -17.54 4.32
CA LEU A 41 -0.47 -17.11 3.20
C LEU A 41 -0.39 -18.19 2.12
N GLU A 42 -0.21 -19.47 2.47
CA GLU A 42 -0.18 -20.58 1.52
C GLU A 42 -1.48 -20.67 0.70
N LYS A 43 -2.64 -20.54 1.36
CA LYS A 43 -3.94 -20.51 0.67
C LYS A 43 -4.08 -19.32 -0.27
N LEU A 44 -3.65 -18.12 0.18
CA LEU A 44 -3.67 -16.91 -0.64
C LEU A 44 -2.74 -17.04 -1.84
N ASP A 45 -1.55 -17.61 -1.67
CA ASP A 45 -0.58 -17.86 -2.72
C ASP A 45 -1.15 -18.80 -3.78
N ALA A 46 -1.72 -19.92 -3.36
CA ALA A 46 -2.34 -20.89 -4.26
C ALA A 46 -3.48 -20.25 -5.07
N TRP A 47 -4.30 -19.40 -4.43
CA TRP A 47 -5.35 -18.69 -5.13
C TRP A 47 -4.79 -17.67 -6.14
N ILE A 48 -3.81 -16.83 -5.75
CA ILE A 48 -3.19 -15.82 -6.63
C ILE A 48 -2.52 -16.48 -7.84
N GLU A 49 -1.81 -17.61 -7.64
CA GLU A 49 -1.17 -18.35 -8.72
C GLU A 49 -2.18 -19.05 -9.63
N GLY A 50 -3.27 -19.59 -9.06
CA GLY A 50 -4.40 -20.13 -9.83
C GLY A 50 -5.05 -19.08 -10.74
N GLU A 51 -5.15 -17.84 -10.28
CA GLU A 51 -5.59 -16.68 -11.05
C GLU A 51 -4.50 -16.12 -11.99
N LYS A 52 -3.32 -16.71 -12.05
CA LYS A 52 -2.17 -16.27 -12.86
C LYS A 52 -1.81 -14.80 -12.62
N PHE A 53 -1.96 -14.32 -11.39
CA PHE A 53 -1.72 -12.92 -10.99
C PHE A 53 -2.65 -11.88 -11.64
N GLN A 54 -3.70 -12.31 -12.34
CA GLN A 54 -4.71 -11.47 -12.96
C GLN A 54 -5.93 -11.32 -12.05
N GLY A 55 -6.58 -10.17 -12.11
CA GLY A 55 -7.80 -9.96 -11.34
C GLY A 55 -8.54 -8.69 -11.70
N TRP A 56 -9.66 -8.49 -11.02
CA TRP A 56 -10.41 -7.25 -11.07
C TRP A 56 -9.84 -6.20 -10.12
N ASP A 57 -10.24 -4.96 -10.35
CA ASP A 57 -9.90 -3.80 -9.52
C ASP A 57 -11.20 -3.08 -9.08
N PRO A 58 -11.24 -2.45 -7.90
CA PRO A 58 -12.42 -1.68 -7.50
C PRO A 58 -12.69 -0.46 -8.42
N HIS A 59 -11.75 -0.11 -9.29
CA HIS A 59 -11.84 1.07 -10.17
C HIS A 59 -11.95 0.74 -11.66
N ASP A 60 -12.09 -0.52 -12.05
CA ASP A 60 -12.09 -1.03 -13.42
C ASP A 60 -13.45 -1.00 -14.15
N ALA A 61 -14.46 -0.34 -13.58
CA ALA A 61 -15.82 -0.32 -14.13
C ALA A 61 -15.87 0.10 -15.60
N LEU A 62 -15.05 1.08 -16.00
CA LEU A 62 -15.03 1.61 -17.37
C LEU A 62 -14.21 0.75 -18.36
N ASN A 63 -13.66 -0.38 -17.93
CA ASN A 63 -13.16 -1.41 -18.84
C ASN A 63 -14.33 -2.12 -19.55
N SER A 64 -15.56 -2.01 -19.03
CA SER A 64 -16.77 -2.38 -19.75
C SER A 64 -17.03 -1.40 -20.89
N THR A 65 -17.07 -1.89 -22.13
CA THR A 65 -17.46 -1.08 -23.30
C THR A 65 -18.88 -0.57 -23.20
N LEU A 66 -19.79 -1.36 -22.60
CA LEU A 66 -21.17 -0.96 -22.35
C LEU A 66 -21.24 0.22 -21.37
N LEU A 67 -20.62 0.07 -20.19
CA LEU A 67 -20.64 1.14 -19.19
C LEU A 67 -19.94 2.41 -19.69
N ARG A 68 -18.84 2.27 -20.44
CA ARG A 68 -18.14 3.40 -21.06
C ARG A 68 -19.08 4.17 -22.01
N ARG A 69 -19.84 3.49 -22.86
CA ARG A 69 -20.84 4.12 -23.73
C ARG A 69 -21.94 4.82 -22.94
N LEU A 70 -22.41 4.20 -21.86
CA LEU A 70 -23.45 4.77 -20.99
C LEU A 70 -22.99 5.97 -20.17
N THR A 71 -21.68 6.28 -20.11
CA THR A 71 -21.23 7.54 -19.52
C THR A 71 -21.55 8.76 -20.38
N LEU A 72 -21.79 8.60 -21.68
CA LEU A 72 -21.99 9.69 -22.64
C LEU A 72 -20.88 10.76 -22.56
N GLY A 73 -19.66 10.36 -22.27
CA GLY A 73 -18.53 11.26 -22.01
C GLY A 73 -18.55 11.99 -20.66
N SER A 74 -19.56 11.76 -19.82
CA SER A 74 -19.68 12.39 -18.51
C SER A 74 -18.81 11.72 -17.47
N ARG A 75 -17.86 12.48 -16.87
CA ARG A 75 -17.05 12.02 -15.73
C ARG A 75 -17.92 11.65 -14.52
N VAL A 76 -19.01 12.37 -14.29
CA VAL A 76 -19.92 12.11 -13.15
C VAL A 76 -20.57 10.74 -13.29
N LEU A 77 -21.08 10.40 -14.48
CA LEU A 77 -21.66 9.08 -14.75
C LEU A 77 -20.60 7.98 -14.64
N GLY A 78 -19.37 8.24 -15.08
CA GLY A 78 -18.23 7.33 -14.87
C GLY A 78 -17.98 7.04 -13.39
N ILE A 79 -17.97 8.07 -12.55
CA ILE A 79 -17.83 7.92 -11.08
C ILE A 79 -19.02 7.13 -10.52
N LEU A 80 -20.23 7.39 -10.97
CA LEU A 80 -21.43 6.68 -10.51
C LEU A 80 -21.32 5.17 -10.79
N TRP A 81 -21.02 4.77 -12.02
CA TRP A 81 -20.83 3.35 -12.38
C TRP A 81 -19.74 2.69 -11.55
N LEU A 82 -18.61 3.38 -11.37
CA LEU A 82 -17.52 2.91 -10.53
C LEU A 82 -18.00 2.67 -9.09
N GLN A 83 -18.73 3.62 -8.50
CA GLN A 83 -19.22 3.49 -7.13
C GLN A 83 -20.27 2.39 -6.97
N LEU A 84 -21.12 2.19 -7.96
CA LEU A 84 -22.12 1.11 -7.96
C LEU A 84 -21.45 -0.26 -7.99
N LEU A 85 -20.51 -0.51 -8.93
CA LEU A 85 -19.80 -1.79 -9.01
C LEU A 85 -18.92 -2.06 -7.80
N LYS A 86 -18.25 -1.02 -7.30
CA LYS A 86 -17.34 -1.12 -6.15
C LYS A 86 -18.09 -1.47 -4.85
N ARG A 87 -19.31 -1.00 -4.68
CA ARG A 87 -20.12 -1.19 -3.46
C ARG A 87 -21.08 -2.37 -3.53
N SER A 88 -21.26 -2.94 -4.71
CA SER A 88 -22.15 -4.08 -4.90
C SER A 88 -21.65 -5.32 -4.16
N PRO A 89 -22.52 -6.06 -3.44
CA PRO A 89 -22.15 -7.38 -2.89
C PRO A 89 -21.98 -8.45 -3.98
N PHE A 90 -22.56 -8.21 -5.18
CA PHE A 90 -22.49 -9.11 -6.33
C PHE A 90 -21.44 -8.61 -7.34
N ASN A 91 -20.70 -9.54 -7.91
CA ASN A 91 -19.73 -9.22 -8.95
C ASN A 91 -20.37 -9.22 -10.33
N PHE A 92 -20.79 -8.07 -10.80
CA PHE A 92 -21.36 -7.90 -12.13
C PHE A 92 -20.34 -7.79 -13.27
N ARG A 93 -19.03 -7.76 -12.97
CA ARG A 93 -17.97 -7.57 -13.97
C ARG A 93 -17.99 -8.58 -15.11
N PRO A 94 -18.13 -9.90 -14.86
CA PRO A 94 -18.23 -10.88 -15.94
C PRO A 94 -19.40 -10.60 -16.89
N LEU A 95 -20.58 -10.25 -16.34
CA LEU A 95 -21.77 -9.93 -17.13
C LEU A 95 -21.62 -8.63 -17.93
N LEU A 96 -20.81 -7.69 -17.43
CA LEU A 96 -20.56 -6.41 -18.07
C LEU A 96 -19.34 -6.43 -19.00
N GLY A 97 -18.75 -7.61 -19.23
CA GLY A 97 -17.59 -7.77 -20.10
C GLY A 97 -16.29 -7.16 -19.56
N VAL A 98 -16.16 -6.99 -18.23
CA VAL A 98 -14.90 -6.56 -17.60
C VAL A 98 -14.04 -7.79 -17.35
N ALA A 99 -13.01 -7.98 -18.16
CA ALA A 99 -12.05 -9.08 -18.02
C ALA A 99 -11.12 -8.86 -16.81
N LYS A 100 -10.61 -9.98 -16.24
CA LYS A 100 -9.47 -9.93 -15.33
C LYS A 100 -8.22 -9.49 -16.10
N GLY A 101 -7.33 -8.75 -15.45
CA GLY A 101 -6.10 -8.28 -16.10
C GLY A 101 -4.97 -8.08 -15.11
N TYR A 102 -3.77 -7.91 -15.65
CA TYR A 102 -2.59 -7.50 -14.88
C TYR A 102 -2.70 -6.04 -14.51
N ASN A 103 -2.40 -5.72 -13.25
CA ASN A 103 -2.30 -4.34 -12.80
C ASN A 103 -0.84 -4.04 -12.43
N PRO A 104 -0.19 -3.01 -13.02
CA PRO A 104 1.23 -2.73 -12.79
C PRO A 104 1.60 -2.59 -11.32
N LYS A 105 0.77 -1.94 -10.50
CA LYS A 105 1.03 -1.82 -9.05
C LYS A 105 0.96 -3.18 -8.34
N ALA A 106 0.03 -4.07 -8.72
CA ALA A 106 -0.02 -5.42 -8.16
C ALA A 106 1.23 -6.21 -8.54
N MET A 107 1.70 -6.10 -9.78
CA MET A 107 2.93 -6.76 -10.24
C MET A 107 4.16 -6.27 -9.46
N GLY A 108 4.23 -4.97 -9.15
CA GLY A 108 5.28 -4.43 -8.26
C GLY A 108 5.21 -5.00 -6.84
N LEU A 109 4.01 -5.12 -6.27
CA LEU A 109 3.82 -5.73 -4.94
C LEU A 109 4.24 -7.21 -4.96
N PHE A 110 3.91 -7.96 -6.01
CA PHE A 110 4.36 -9.35 -6.19
C PHE A 110 5.87 -9.42 -6.33
N LEU A 111 6.52 -8.52 -7.08
CA LEU A 111 7.98 -8.46 -7.18
C LEU A 111 8.63 -8.38 -5.78
N ALA A 112 8.19 -7.44 -4.95
CA ALA A 112 8.70 -7.27 -3.59
C ALA A 112 8.43 -8.52 -2.72
N THR A 113 7.24 -9.10 -2.83
CA THR A 113 6.82 -10.27 -2.05
C THR A 113 7.66 -11.51 -2.41
N TYR A 114 7.79 -11.81 -3.70
CA TYR A 114 8.52 -13.01 -4.14
C TYR A 114 10.03 -12.88 -3.95
N ALA A 115 10.58 -11.67 -4.03
CA ALA A 115 11.97 -11.43 -3.63
C ALA A 115 12.21 -11.75 -2.15
N GLN A 116 11.30 -11.35 -1.28
CA GLN A 116 11.38 -11.67 0.14
C GLN A 116 11.19 -13.17 0.43
N LYS A 117 10.25 -13.83 -0.25
CA LYS A 117 10.08 -15.29 -0.17
C LYS A 117 11.34 -16.02 -0.61
N TYR A 118 11.97 -15.56 -1.70
CA TYR A 118 13.22 -16.15 -2.17
C TYR A 118 14.33 -16.04 -1.12
N LEU A 119 14.47 -14.90 -0.45
CA LEU A 119 15.40 -14.73 0.67
C LEU A 119 15.25 -15.80 1.76
N SER A 120 14.01 -16.15 2.09
CA SER A 120 13.71 -17.04 3.19
C SER A 120 13.77 -18.52 2.82
N THR A 121 13.45 -18.87 1.56
CA THR A 121 13.27 -20.26 1.13
C THR A 121 14.38 -20.75 0.21
N HIS A 122 15.11 -19.85 -0.44
CA HIS A 122 16.11 -20.15 -1.48
C HIS A 122 15.56 -21.02 -2.65
N GLN A 123 14.24 -21.04 -2.83
CA GLN A 123 13.61 -21.84 -3.86
C GLN A 123 13.73 -21.16 -5.23
N ARG A 124 14.23 -21.88 -6.21
CA ARG A 124 14.40 -21.39 -7.59
C ARG A 124 13.10 -20.86 -8.20
N THR A 125 11.96 -21.46 -7.88
CA THR A 125 10.64 -21.01 -8.35
C THR A 125 10.33 -19.58 -7.93
N GLN A 126 10.75 -19.13 -6.73
CA GLN A 126 10.58 -17.77 -6.27
C GLN A 126 11.43 -16.78 -7.09
N LEU A 127 12.67 -17.17 -7.42
CA LEU A 127 13.55 -16.37 -8.27
C LEU A 127 13.00 -16.24 -9.71
N GLU A 128 12.43 -17.30 -10.27
CA GLU A 128 11.78 -17.28 -11.58
C GLU A 128 10.57 -16.31 -11.58
N ARG A 129 9.81 -16.25 -10.47
CA ARG A 129 8.73 -15.26 -10.28
C ARG A 129 9.28 -13.83 -10.21
N VAL A 130 10.34 -13.59 -9.44
CA VAL A 130 11.00 -12.27 -9.39
C VAL A 130 11.37 -11.81 -10.78
N ARG A 131 12.00 -12.66 -11.59
CA ARG A 131 12.36 -12.35 -12.97
C ARG A 131 11.13 -12.07 -13.84
N PHE A 132 10.11 -12.91 -13.76
CA PHE A 132 8.86 -12.70 -14.50
C PHE A 132 8.23 -11.34 -14.22
N PHE A 133 8.13 -10.93 -12.94
CA PHE A 133 7.57 -9.64 -12.59
C PHE A 133 8.46 -8.47 -13.03
N SER A 134 9.77 -8.59 -12.89
CA SER A 134 10.73 -7.55 -13.32
C SER A 134 10.65 -7.34 -14.83
N ASP A 135 10.77 -8.41 -15.61
CA ASP A 135 10.73 -8.34 -17.09
C ASP A 135 9.38 -7.76 -17.55
N TRP A 136 8.27 -8.21 -16.96
CA TRP A 136 6.94 -7.73 -17.30
C TRP A 136 6.80 -6.23 -17.00
N LEU A 137 7.23 -5.77 -15.84
CA LEU A 137 7.15 -4.36 -15.44
C LEU A 137 7.97 -3.46 -16.34
N ILE A 138 9.18 -3.86 -16.72
CA ILE A 138 10.03 -3.11 -17.64
C ILE A 138 9.36 -2.98 -19.02
N GLN A 139 8.81 -4.07 -19.54
CA GLN A 139 8.09 -4.09 -20.82
C GLN A 139 6.81 -3.26 -20.81
N GLN A 140 6.15 -3.14 -19.67
CA GLN A 140 4.89 -2.40 -19.51
C GLN A 140 5.06 -0.97 -18.99
N ALA A 141 6.29 -0.47 -18.93
CA ALA A 141 6.51 0.95 -18.63
C ALA A 141 5.81 1.83 -19.68
N THR A 142 5.14 2.89 -19.24
CA THR A 142 4.40 3.78 -20.14
C THR A 142 5.40 4.62 -20.96
N PRO A 143 5.37 4.54 -22.31
CA PRO A 143 6.31 5.28 -23.15
C PRO A 143 5.95 6.77 -23.24
N GLY A 144 6.92 7.60 -23.72
CA GLY A 144 6.71 9.02 -24.02
C GLY A 144 6.91 9.97 -22.84
N TYR A 145 7.51 9.50 -21.75
CA TYR A 145 7.89 10.28 -20.57
C TYR A 145 9.41 10.27 -20.37
N ALA A 146 9.91 11.13 -19.49
CA ALA A 146 11.33 11.31 -19.25
C ALA A 146 12.04 10.06 -18.69
N GLY A 147 11.29 9.12 -18.12
CA GLY A 147 11.84 7.89 -17.59
C GLY A 147 10.79 6.83 -17.31
N HIS A 148 11.16 5.78 -16.57
CA HIS A 148 10.26 4.69 -16.27
C HIS A 148 9.06 5.15 -15.42
N CYS A 149 7.85 4.87 -15.90
CA CYS A 149 6.62 5.21 -15.20
C CYS A 149 5.49 4.25 -15.56
N TRP A 150 4.47 4.16 -14.69
CA TRP A 150 3.36 3.22 -14.87
C TRP A 150 2.02 3.85 -14.48
N GLY A 151 1.00 3.57 -15.30
CA GLY A 151 -0.39 3.88 -15.04
C GLY A 151 -1.19 2.68 -14.57
N TYR A 152 -2.49 2.90 -14.34
CA TYR A 152 -3.44 1.83 -14.11
C TYR A 152 -3.91 1.22 -15.43
N ASN A 153 -4.32 -0.04 -15.41
CA ASN A 153 -4.89 -0.76 -16.55
C ASN A 153 -6.40 -0.47 -16.76
N PHE A 154 -6.88 0.67 -16.30
CA PHE A 154 -8.27 1.11 -16.40
C PHE A 154 -8.38 2.63 -16.48
N ASP A 155 -9.47 3.11 -17.10
CA ASP A 155 -9.85 4.51 -17.06
C ASP A 155 -10.28 4.90 -15.64
N TRP A 156 -9.72 5.98 -15.13
CA TRP A 156 -9.96 6.43 -13.76
C TRP A 156 -10.65 7.80 -13.68
N PRO A 157 -12.00 7.82 -13.69
CA PRO A 157 -12.74 9.01 -13.33
C PRO A 157 -12.66 9.24 -11.83
N ASN A 158 -12.14 10.36 -11.42
CA ASN A 158 -12.14 10.78 -10.01
C ASN A 158 -12.73 12.19 -9.86
N ARG A 159 -12.82 12.69 -8.63
CA ARG A 159 -13.44 14.00 -8.35
C ARG A 159 -12.66 15.17 -8.97
N GLY A 160 -11.35 15.05 -9.12
CA GLY A 160 -10.47 16.12 -9.60
C GLY A 160 -10.23 16.08 -11.11
N PHE A 161 -10.04 14.88 -11.68
CA PHE A 161 -9.65 14.69 -13.07
C PHE A 161 -10.14 13.35 -13.63
N PHE A 162 -9.96 13.16 -14.93
CA PHE A 162 -10.12 11.87 -15.61
C PHE A 162 -8.75 11.44 -16.15
N ALA A 163 -8.29 10.27 -15.74
CA ALA A 163 -7.07 9.67 -16.27
C ALA A 163 -7.43 8.46 -17.14
N PRO A 164 -7.15 8.50 -18.45
CA PRO A 164 -7.22 7.32 -19.30
C PRO A 164 -6.35 6.17 -18.80
N ALA A 165 -6.70 4.93 -19.13
CA ALA A 165 -5.86 3.77 -18.85
C ALA A 165 -4.44 3.99 -19.38
N GLY A 166 -3.44 3.58 -18.62
CA GLY A 166 -2.02 3.80 -18.95
C GLY A 166 -1.46 5.17 -18.55
N THR A 167 -2.30 6.16 -18.17
CA THR A 167 -1.78 7.43 -17.64
C THR A 167 -0.92 7.18 -16.41
N PRO A 168 0.38 7.53 -16.41
CA PRO A 168 1.25 7.23 -15.29
C PRO A 168 0.89 8.05 -14.06
N THR A 169 1.02 7.42 -12.90
CA THR A 169 0.78 8.07 -11.62
C THR A 169 2.03 8.01 -10.76
N ILE A 170 2.27 9.05 -9.97
CA ILE A 170 3.38 9.07 -9.00
C ILE A 170 3.30 7.88 -8.05
N VAL A 171 2.10 7.48 -7.62
CA VAL A 171 1.89 6.37 -6.67
C VAL A 171 2.28 5.03 -7.27
N ASN A 172 1.84 4.71 -8.51
CA ASN A 172 2.23 3.45 -9.14
C ASN A 172 3.72 3.42 -9.41
N THR A 173 4.24 4.50 -10.00
CA THR A 173 5.64 4.64 -10.37
C THR A 173 6.56 4.49 -9.16
N ALA A 174 6.29 5.23 -8.08
CA ALA A 174 7.12 5.15 -6.87
C ALA A 174 7.05 3.76 -6.22
N TYR A 175 5.87 3.14 -6.11
CA TYR A 175 5.75 1.79 -5.53
C TYR A 175 6.49 0.73 -6.35
N ILE A 176 6.35 0.76 -7.66
CA ILE A 176 7.02 -0.20 -8.54
C ILE A 176 8.53 -0.02 -8.45
N ALA A 177 9.03 1.21 -8.56
CA ALA A 177 10.46 1.49 -8.45
C ALA A 177 11.04 1.09 -7.08
N LEU A 178 10.34 1.38 -5.98
CA LEU A 178 10.72 0.92 -4.64
C LEU A 178 10.69 -0.62 -4.52
N SER A 179 9.80 -1.29 -5.25
CA SER A 179 9.78 -2.76 -5.28
C SER A 179 11.00 -3.35 -5.99
N PHE A 180 11.49 -2.72 -7.06
CA PHE A 180 12.77 -3.07 -7.70
C PHE A 180 13.94 -2.91 -6.72
N LEU A 181 14.04 -1.77 -6.03
CA LEU A 181 15.10 -1.54 -5.03
C LEU A 181 15.02 -2.53 -3.86
N SER A 182 13.81 -2.91 -3.44
CA SER A 182 13.62 -3.91 -2.40
C SER A 182 14.02 -5.31 -2.85
N ALA A 183 13.71 -5.69 -4.10
CA ALA A 183 14.07 -6.97 -4.68
C ALA A 183 15.59 -7.10 -4.85
N GLU A 184 16.24 -6.05 -5.35
CA GLU A 184 17.70 -5.99 -5.46
C GLU A 184 18.38 -6.19 -4.11
N LEU A 185 17.95 -5.43 -3.07
CA LEU A 185 18.51 -5.56 -1.73
C LEU A 185 18.35 -6.99 -1.21
N ALA A 186 17.17 -7.57 -1.41
CA ALA A 186 16.88 -8.94 -1.05
C ALA A 186 17.86 -9.93 -1.71
N LEU A 187 18.13 -9.77 -2.97
CA LEU A 187 19.00 -10.67 -3.75
C LEU A 187 20.49 -10.45 -3.43
N LYS A 188 20.93 -9.21 -3.17
CA LYS A 188 22.31 -8.92 -2.73
C LYS A 188 22.66 -9.56 -1.38
N CYS A 189 21.74 -9.51 -0.44
CA CYS A 189 21.93 -10.17 0.86
C CYS A 189 22.23 -11.66 0.70
N LEU A 190 21.62 -12.35 -0.26
CA LEU A 190 21.88 -13.77 -0.53
C LEU A 190 23.27 -14.04 -1.10
N VAL A 191 23.74 -13.22 -2.03
CA VAL A 191 25.08 -13.40 -2.62
C VAL A 191 26.17 -13.26 -1.58
N ASN A 192 26.02 -12.32 -0.66
CA ASN A 192 26.98 -12.11 0.44
C ASN A 192 27.01 -13.28 1.43
N LEU A 193 25.89 -14.00 1.61
CA LEU A 193 25.82 -15.18 2.48
C LEU A 193 26.24 -16.47 1.80
N ALA A 194 26.02 -16.59 0.49
CA ALA A 194 26.37 -17.77 -0.31
C ALA A 194 27.88 -17.89 -0.62
N GLY A 195 28.72 -17.02 -0.07
CA GLY A 195 30.19 -17.04 -0.25
C GLY A 195 30.89 -18.37 0.02
N THR A 196 30.13 -19.43 0.43
CA THR A 196 30.61 -20.78 0.77
C THR A 196 29.96 -21.91 -0.02
N ALA A 197 29.04 -21.65 -0.97
CA ALA A 197 28.35 -22.70 -1.72
C ALA A 197 29.04 -23.03 -3.07
N THR A 198 28.89 -24.28 -3.51
CA THR A 198 29.51 -24.86 -4.72
C THR A 198 29.45 -23.97 -5.96
N GLN A 199 30.58 -23.84 -6.67
CA GLN A 199 30.86 -22.86 -7.73
C GLN A 199 29.81 -22.72 -8.85
N ASP A 200 29.16 -23.81 -9.29
CA ASP A 200 28.26 -23.76 -10.46
C ASP A 200 26.86 -23.18 -10.16
N LYS A 201 26.31 -23.49 -8.99
CA LYS A 201 25.00 -22.96 -8.57
C LYS A 201 25.10 -21.46 -8.23
N ALA A 202 26.20 -21.10 -7.58
CA ALA A 202 26.52 -19.70 -7.24
C ALA A 202 26.71 -18.83 -8.50
N TRP A 203 27.18 -19.39 -9.61
CA TRP A 203 27.44 -18.60 -10.83
C TRP A 203 26.16 -18.18 -11.57
N SER A 204 25.18 -19.10 -11.74
CA SER A 204 23.90 -18.78 -12.37
C SER A 204 23.07 -17.80 -11.52
N GLU A 205 23.10 -17.95 -10.20
CA GLU A 205 22.44 -17.05 -9.26
C GLU A 205 23.09 -15.67 -9.21
N ARG A 206 24.44 -15.58 -9.21
CA ARG A 206 25.19 -14.32 -9.30
C ARG A 206 24.92 -13.58 -10.59
N LYS A 207 24.76 -14.26 -11.73
CA LYS A 207 24.45 -13.62 -13.00
C LYS A 207 23.05 -12.98 -13.00
N VAL A 208 22.04 -13.66 -12.41
CA VAL A 208 20.68 -13.12 -12.27
C VAL A 208 20.67 -11.92 -11.31
N VAL A 209 21.38 -12.03 -10.19
CA VAL A 209 21.51 -10.94 -9.21
C VAL A 209 22.23 -9.74 -9.82
N GLY A 210 23.34 -9.96 -10.57
CA GLY A 210 24.08 -8.89 -11.23
C GLY A 210 23.28 -8.14 -12.30
N LEU A 211 22.41 -8.84 -13.04
CA LEU A 211 21.52 -8.20 -14.01
C LEU A 211 20.44 -7.36 -13.31
N LEU A 212 19.80 -7.90 -12.26
CA LEU A 212 18.79 -7.17 -11.49
C LEU A 212 19.37 -5.97 -10.73
N ASP A 213 20.64 -6.02 -10.34
CA ASP A 213 21.32 -4.90 -9.67
C ASP A 213 21.41 -3.66 -10.58
N VAL A 214 21.90 -3.83 -11.80
CA VAL A 214 21.99 -2.74 -12.77
C VAL A 214 20.62 -2.24 -13.20
N GLU A 215 19.66 -3.17 -13.40
CA GLU A 215 18.31 -2.83 -13.85
C GLU A 215 17.52 -2.12 -12.75
N ALA A 216 17.58 -2.57 -11.49
CA ALA A 216 16.78 -2.01 -10.39
C ALA A 216 17.11 -0.55 -10.13
N LEU A 217 18.39 -0.20 -10.04
CA LEU A 217 18.81 1.19 -9.86
C LEU A 217 18.49 2.05 -11.08
N SER A 218 18.69 1.53 -12.29
CA SER A 218 18.36 2.22 -13.55
C SER A 218 16.87 2.52 -13.65
N VAL A 219 16.02 1.53 -13.34
CA VAL A 219 14.56 1.69 -13.30
C VAL A 219 14.13 2.71 -12.25
N ALA A 220 14.71 2.64 -11.05
CA ALA A 220 14.38 3.57 -9.97
C ALA A 220 14.82 5.00 -10.30
N ARG A 221 16.01 5.16 -10.88
CA ARG A 221 16.49 6.46 -11.32
C ARG A 221 15.66 7.04 -12.47
N GLY A 222 15.27 6.22 -13.45
CA GLY A 222 14.33 6.64 -14.48
C GLY A 222 12.97 7.04 -13.91
N ALA A 223 12.50 6.38 -12.87
CA ALA A 223 11.27 6.79 -12.18
C ALA A 223 11.43 8.14 -11.44
N CYS A 224 12.61 8.46 -10.92
CA CYS A 224 12.92 9.80 -10.40
C CYS A 224 12.87 10.87 -11.50
N GLU A 225 13.41 10.59 -12.69
CA GLU A 225 13.33 11.52 -13.84
C GLU A 225 11.87 11.82 -14.22
N PHE A 226 11.00 10.80 -14.28
CA PHE A 226 9.56 11.01 -14.48
C PHE A 226 8.95 11.94 -13.41
N ILE A 227 9.26 11.73 -12.13
CA ILE A 227 8.72 12.54 -11.05
C ILE A 227 9.14 13.99 -11.16
N LEU A 228 10.42 14.23 -11.48
CA LEU A 228 11.02 15.56 -11.51
C LEU A 228 10.67 16.36 -12.75
N ARG A 229 10.47 15.69 -13.91
CA ARG A 229 10.33 16.36 -15.21
C ARG A 229 8.91 16.36 -15.76
N ASP A 230 8.13 15.31 -15.50
CA ASP A 230 6.82 15.15 -16.14
C ASP A 230 5.66 15.53 -15.22
N LEU A 231 5.83 15.50 -13.89
CA LEU A 231 4.77 15.88 -12.98
C LEU A 231 4.69 17.41 -12.78
N ASN A 232 3.46 17.90 -12.58
CA ASN A 232 3.28 19.29 -12.16
C ASN A 232 3.74 19.45 -10.71
N VAL A 233 4.42 20.57 -10.44
CA VAL A 233 4.93 20.89 -9.10
C VAL A 233 4.29 22.17 -8.59
N LEU A 234 3.70 22.10 -7.40
CA LEU A 234 3.32 23.26 -6.61
C LEU A 234 4.51 23.67 -5.74
N ARG A 235 5.16 24.80 -6.05
CA ARG A 235 6.24 25.37 -5.24
C ARG A 235 5.67 26.52 -4.42
N LEU A 236 5.85 26.45 -3.11
CA LEU A 236 5.45 27.52 -2.17
C LEU A 236 6.67 28.30 -1.69
N SER A 237 7.82 27.66 -1.62
CA SER A 237 9.13 28.25 -1.36
C SER A 237 10.24 27.39 -1.97
N ALA A 238 11.50 27.76 -1.74
CA ALA A 238 12.64 26.91 -2.12
C ALA A 238 12.62 25.56 -1.40
N ASP A 239 12.11 25.55 -0.15
CA ASP A 239 12.13 24.41 0.77
C ASP A 239 10.79 23.68 0.87
N GLU A 240 9.77 24.08 0.10
CA GLU A 240 8.42 23.53 0.22
C GLU A 240 7.77 23.34 -1.16
N SER A 241 7.60 22.09 -1.58
CA SER A 241 6.99 21.74 -2.86
C SER A 241 6.16 20.47 -2.79
N CYS A 242 5.21 20.32 -3.72
CA CYS A 242 4.36 19.14 -3.82
C CYS A 242 4.20 18.72 -5.28
N PHE A 243 4.39 17.43 -5.54
CA PHE A 243 4.15 16.83 -6.85
C PHE A 243 2.68 16.52 -7.07
N SER A 244 2.19 16.69 -8.30
CA SER A 244 0.86 16.27 -8.71
C SER A 244 0.71 14.75 -8.74
N TYR A 245 -0.54 14.27 -8.78
CA TYR A 245 -0.81 12.83 -8.80
C TYR A 245 -0.44 12.19 -10.15
N THR A 246 -0.68 12.93 -11.26
CA THR A 246 -0.35 12.53 -12.64
C THR A 246 0.19 13.74 -13.42
N PRO A 247 0.78 13.55 -14.62
CA PRO A 247 1.19 14.66 -15.48
C PRO A 247 0.05 15.56 -15.96
N ILE A 248 -1.18 15.02 -16.01
CA ILE A 248 -2.34 15.70 -16.59
C ILE A 248 -3.22 16.42 -15.56
N ASP A 249 -2.87 16.37 -14.27
CA ASP A 249 -3.63 17.02 -13.22
C ASP A 249 -2.79 18.00 -12.39
N ARG A 250 -3.45 18.74 -11.51
CA ARG A 250 -2.85 19.61 -10.49
C ARG A 250 -3.46 19.31 -9.13
N ARG A 251 -3.69 18.04 -8.84
CA ARG A 251 -4.18 17.59 -7.54
C ARG A 251 -3.00 17.20 -6.65
N PHE A 252 -2.89 17.90 -5.52
CA PHE A 252 -1.80 17.75 -4.58
C PHE A 252 -2.31 17.03 -3.34
N VAL A 253 -1.87 15.78 -3.17
CA VAL A 253 -2.28 14.91 -2.07
C VAL A 253 -1.06 14.38 -1.31
N HIS A 254 -1.16 14.33 0.01
CA HIS A 254 -0.02 14.11 0.89
C HIS A 254 0.65 12.75 0.68
N ASN A 255 -0.11 11.65 0.64
CA ASN A 255 0.48 10.34 0.44
C ASN A 255 1.15 10.17 -0.92
N ALA A 256 0.57 10.72 -1.99
CA ALA A 256 1.14 10.64 -3.33
C ALA A 256 2.46 11.41 -3.42
N ASN A 257 2.49 12.64 -2.91
CA ASN A 257 3.66 13.47 -2.78
C ASN A 257 4.79 12.74 -2.02
N LEU A 258 4.47 12.18 -0.85
CA LEU A 258 5.44 11.48 -0.03
C LEU A 258 5.92 10.15 -0.63
N MET A 259 5.11 9.48 -1.44
CA MET A 259 5.56 8.29 -2.17
C MET A 259 6.65 8.63 -3.19
N GLY A 260 6.48 9.76 -3.91
CA GLY A 260 7.53 10.29 -4.78
C GLY A 260 8.77 10.70 -4.00
N ALA A 261 8.61 11.45 -2.91
CA ALA A 261 9.70 11.86 -2.04
C ALA A 261 10.48 10.67 -1.44
N TRP A 262 9.79 9.61 -1.05
CA TRP A 262 10.42 8.37 -0.58
C TRP A 262 11.29 7.74 -1.67
N LEU A 263 10.79 7.62 -2.91
CA LEU A 263 11.60 7.11 -4.01
C LEU A 263 12.84 7.99 -4.26
N LEU A 264 12.67 9.31 -4.35
CA LEU A 264 13.78 10.26 -4.52
C LEU A 264 14.83 10.07 -3.42
N SER A 265 14.42 10.02 -2.15
CA SER A 265 15.35 9.81 -1.03
C SER A 265 16.01 8.43 -1.04
N ALA A 266 15.31 7.38 -1.48
CA ALA A 266 15.86 6.04 -1.56
C ALA A 266 16.92 5.91 -2.67
N VAL A 267 16.75 6.61 -3.79
CA VAL A 267 17.77 6.68 -4.86
C VAL A 267 18.93 7.54 -4.40
N TYR A 268 18.69 8.71 -3.77
CA TYR A 268 19.75 9.53 -3.16
C TYR A 268 20.65 8.73 -2.23
N ALA A 269 20.07 7.95 -1.31
CA ALA A 269 20.85 7.14 -0.36
C ALA A 269 21.80 6.13 -1.02
N ARG A 270 21.63 5.86 -2.32
CA ARG A 270 22.48 4.95 -3.12
C ARG A 270 23.42 5.65 -4.08
N THR A 271 23.04 6.83 -4.57
CA THR A 271 23.76 7.54 -5.63
C THR A 271 24.49 8.79 -5.14
N GLY A 272 24.06 9.37 -4.01
CA GLY A 272 24.59 10.64 -3.51
C GLY A 272 24.14 11.86 -4.33
N GLU A 273 23.11 11.75 -5.19
CA GLU A 273 22.63 12.84 -6.05
C GLU A 273 21.84 13.88 -5.23
N ASP A 274 22.48 14.99 -4.84
CA ASP A 274 21.92 16.02 -3.93
C ASP A 274 20.60 16.65 -4.39
N ASP A 275 20.36 16.75 -5.69
CA ASP A 275 19.09 17.25 -6.25
C ASP A 275 17.91 16.37 -5.86
N LEU A 276 18.12 15.06 -5.75
CA LEU A 276 17.11 14.10 -5.28
C LEU A 276 16.80 14.32 -3.79
N ALA A 277 17.84 14.51 -2.96
CA ALA A 277 17.68 14.79 -1.54
C ALA A 277 16.94 16.10 -1.31
N THR A 278 17.31 17.15 -2.02
CA THR A 278 16.71 18.49 -1.95
C THR A 278 15.23 18.41 -2.31
N SER A 279 14.88 17.75 -3.41
CA SER A 279 13.50 17.57 -3.86
C SER A 279 12.68 16.72 -2.90
N ALA A 280 13.25 15.64 -2.37
CA ALA A 280 12.60 14.77 -1.39
C ALA A 280 12.31 15.52 -0.09
N LYS A 281 13.27 16.31 0.39
CA LYS A 281 13.14 17.11 1.62
C LYS A 281 12.07 18.19 1.50
N ALA A 282 12.05 18.93 0.38
CA ALA A 282 11.03 19.94 0.10
C ALA A 282 9.61 19.32 0.02
N ALA A 283 9.47 18.14 -0.59
CA ALA A 283 8.20 17.43 -0.64
C ALA A 283 7.75 16.90 0.73
N ALA A 284 8.69 16.43 1.56
CA ALA A 284 8.38 16.01 2.94
C ALA A 284 7.92 17.21 3.80
N ARG A 285 8.64 18.34 3.75
CA ARG A 285 8.29 19.58 4.47
C ARG A 285 6.90 20.07 4.10
N PHE A 286 6.53 20.06 2.82
CA PHE A 286 5.17 20.39 2.38
C PHE A 286 4.09 19.62 3.15
N THR A 287 4.28 18.33 3.34
CA THR A 287 3.33 17.49 4.07
C THR A 287 3.38 17.74 5.57
N VAL A 288 4.58 17.81 6.14
CA VAL A 288 4.79 17.93 7.60
C VAL A 288 4.15 19.19 8.16
N VAL A 289 4.33 20.35 7.50
CA VAL A 289 3.77 21.63 8.00
C VAL A 289 2.24 21.70 7.92
N ARG A 290 1.59 20.73 7.27
CA ARG A 290 0.12 20.61 7.15
C ARG A 290 -0.47 19.55 8.05
N GLN A 291 0.27 19.10 9.06
CA GLN A 291 -0.26 18.22 10.10
C GLN A 291 -1.28 18.97 10.94
N ASN A 292 -2.44 18.37 11.16
CA ASN A 292 -3.46 18.91 12.05
C ASN A 292 -2.99 18.93 13.51
N ALA A 293 -3.63 19.76 14.33
CA ALA A 293 -3.29 19.87 15.74
C ALA A 293 -3.42 18.56 16.53
N ASP A 294 -4.24 17.61 16.06
CA ASP A 294 -4.41 16.27 16.67
C ASP A 294 -3.37 15.25 16.18
N GLY A 295 -2.50 15.60 15.24
CA GLY A 295 -1.50 14.70 14.65
C GLY A 295 -1.92 14.05 13.34
N SER A 296 -3.15 14.20 12.90
CA SER A 296 -3.62 13.65 11.63
C SER A 296 -3.13 14.47 10.42
N TRP A 297 -3.18 13.84 9.22
CA TRP A 297 -3.08 14.56 7.96
C TRP A 297 -4.34 14.33 7.13
N PRO A 298 -4.92 15.39 6.53
CA PRO A 298 -5.97 15.22 5.54
C PRO A 298 -5.42 14.49 4.31
N TYR A 299 -6.28 13.95 3.47
CA TYR A 299 -5.85 13.28 2.24
C TYR A 299 -5.08 14.24 1.31
N GLY A 300 -5.54 15.48 1.16
CA GLY A 300 -4.90 16.49 0.32
C GLY A 300 -5.30 17.91 0.68
N ILE A 301 -4.78 18.87 -0.08
CA ILE A 301 -4.92 20.29 0.25
C ILE A 301 -6.23 20.95 -0.20
N SER A 302 -6.97 20.33 -1.12
CA SER A 302 -8.24 20.91 -1.60
C SER A 302 -9.35 20.76 -0.55
N LYS A 303 -10.34 21.68 -0.59
CA LYS A 303 -11.51 21.58 0.30
C LYS A 303 -12.24 20.25 0.22
N ALA A 304 -12.21 19.60 -0.95
CA ALA A 304 -12.84 18.31 -1.19
C ALA A 304 -11.98 17.13 -0.69
N ASP A 305 -10.76 17.36 -0.24
CA ASP A 305 -9.78 16.33 0.14
C ASP A 305 -9.44 16.36 1.65
N GLN A 306 -10.27 17.03 2.48
CA GLN A 306 -10.00 17.21 3.91
C GLN A 306 -10.36 16.01 4.80
N TRP A 307 -10.73 14.87 4.22
CA TRP A 307 -10.96 13.66 5.02
C TRP A 307 -9.65 13.02 5.46
N VAL A 308 -9.69 12.38 6.61
CA VAL A 308 -8.60 11.58 7.17
C VAL A 308 -9.02 10.12 7.14
N ASP A 309 -8.20 9.22 6.59
CA ASP A 309 -8.46 7.78 6.59
C ASP A 309 -7.22 6.96 6.98
N ASN A 310 -7.46 5.71 7.36
CA ASN A 310 -6.46 4.85 7.96
C ASN A 310 -5.27 4.56 7.03
N PHE A 311 -5.53 4.04 5.84
CA PHE A 311 -4.42 3.55 4.99
C PHE A 311 -3.60 4.70 4.38
N HIS A 312 -4.21 5.86 4.08
CA HIS A 312 -3.43 7.02 3.63
C HIS A 312 -2.55 7.58 4.76
N MET A 313 -3.06 7.61 6.01
CA MET A 313 -2.24 7.92 7.18
C MET A 313 -1.07 6.94 7.34
N GLY A 314 -1.32 5.63 7.21
CA GLY A 314 -0.27 4.62 7.23
C GLY A 314 0.81 4.85 6.16
N PHE A 315 0.41 5.20 4.93
CA PHE A 315 1.36 5.55 3.87
C PHE A 315 2.19 6.79 4.19
N VAL A 316 1.56 7.84 4.72
CA VAL A 316 2.26 9.07 5.14
C VAL A 316 3.31 8.74 6.20
N LEU A 317 2.95 7.98 7.22
CA LEU A 317 3.82 7.60 8.33
C LEU A 317 5.04 6.79 7.87
N ILE A 318 4.81 5.72 7.08
CA ILE A 318 5.91 4.89 6.54
C ILE A 318 6.82 5.75 5.66
N ALA A 319 6.25 6.54 4.74
CA ALA A 319 7.04 7.33 3.82
C ALA A 319 7.90 8.38 4.56
N LEU A 320 7.34 9.13 5.51
CA LEU A 320 8.10 10.10 6.30
C LEU A 320 9.24 9.45 7.08
N LYS A 321 8.98 8.30 7.74
CA LYS A 321 10.01 7.57 8.48
C LYS A 321 11.14 7.10 7.56
N ARG A 322 10.81 6.58 6.37
CA ARG A 322 11.80 6.16 5.39
C ARG A 322 12.58 7.33 4.79
N ILE A 323 11.93 8.44 4.49
CA ILE A 323 12.60 9.67 4.03
C ILE A 323 13.58 10.17 5.10
N ALA A 324 13.15 10.28 6.36
CA ALA A 324 14.01 10.69 7.47
C ALA A 324 15.27 9.82 7.59
N LYS A 325 15.09 8.49 7.49
CA LYS A 325 16.18 7.52 7.51
C LYS A 325 17.14 7.72 6.33
N HIS A 326 16.65 7.83 5.09
CA HIS A 326 17.47 7.99 3.90
C HIS A 326 18.24 9.32 3.89
N LEU A 327 17.62 10.39 4.36
CA LEU A 327 18.25 11.72 4.46
C LEU A 327 19.07 11.91 5.74
N GLN A 328 19.12 10.90 6.62
CA GLN A 328 19.79 10.95 7.92
C GLN A 328 19.42 12.19 8.74
N THR A 329 18.10 12.50 8.82
CA THR A 329 17.59 13.69 9.49
C THR A 329 16.58 13.33 10.58
N VAL A 330 16.59 14.10 11.68
CA VAL A 330 15.62 14.02 12.78
C VAL A 330 14.53 15.12 12.66
N GLU A 331 14.56 15.91 11.59
CA GLU A 331 13.66 17.06 11.38
C GLU A 331 12.17 16.69 11.46
N PHE A 332 11.82 15.46 11.07
CA PHE A 332 10.43 15.00 10.98
C PHE A 332 9.97 14.16 12.17
N ASP A 333 10.84 13.82 13.11
CA ASP A 333 10.57 12.84 14.16
C ASP A 333 9.40 13.20 15.06
N SER A 334 9.29 14.48 15.45
CA SER A 334 8.19 14.98 16.29
C SER A 334 6.84 14.79 15.60
N MET A 335 6.75 15.11 14.30
CA MET A 335 5.54 14.99 13.52
C MET A 335 5.19 13.53 13.23
N ILE A 336 6.20 12.70 12.97
CA ILE A 336 6.03 11.25 12.81
C ILE A 336 5.48 10.64 14.10
N SER A 337 6.07 10.95 15.25
CA SER A 337 5.63 10.47 16.56
C SER A 337 4.18 10.85 16.85
N LYS A 338 3.84 12.14 16.68
CA LYS A 338 2.49 12.66 16.90
C LYS A 338 1.46 12.02 15.94
N GLY A 339 1.84 11.86 14.67
CA GLY A 339 0.98 11.22 13.67
C GLY A 339 0.77 9.74 13.95
N TYR A 340 1.81 9.02 14.37
CA TYR A 340 1.70 7.61 14.75
C TYR A 340 0.82 7.41 15.99
N GLN A 341 0.94 8.28 16.99
CA GLN A 341 0.08 8.26 18.18
C GLN A 341 -1.39 8.44 17.78
N PHE A 342 -1.71 9.50 16.98
CA PHE A 342 -3.08 9.69 16.48
C PHE A 342 -3.58 8.45 15.73
N TRP A 343 -2.78 7.91 14.81
CA TRP A 343 -3.16 6.76 13.98
C TRP A 343 -3.45 5.54 14.86
N LYS A 344 -2.58 5.22 15.81
CA LYS A 344 -2.71 4.09 16.73
C LYS A 344 -3.94 4.20 17.63
N GLU A 345 -4.25 5.39 18.15
CA GLU A 345 -5.35 5.62 19.09
C GLU A 345 -6.71 5.77 18.41
N ARG A 346 -6.75 6.35 17.21
CA ARG A 346 -8.01 6.76 16.59
C ARG A 346 -8.47 5.87 15.44
N MET A 347 -7.55 5.16 14.78
CA MET A 347 -7.83 4.39 13.57
C MET A 347 -8.11 2.91 13.82
N PHE A 348 -8.24 2.51 15.08
CA PHE A 348 -8.56 1.13 15.46
C PHE A 348 -9.71 1.09 16.47
N PHE A 349 -10.39 -0.05 16.52
CA PHE A 349 -11.24 -0.41 17.62
C PHE A 349 -10.41 -1.00 18.76
N ALA A 350 -11.01 -1.16 19.97
CA ALA A 350 -10.33 -1.70 21.14
C ALA A 350 -9.75 -3.12 20.93
N ASN A 351 -10.25 -3.85 19.95
CA ASN A 351 -9.80 -5.18 19.55
C ASN A 351 -8.89 -5.17 18.31
N SER A 352 -8.15 -4.10 18.08
CA SER A 352 -7.19 -3.92 16.99
C SER A 352 -7.76 -3.98 15.57
N VAL A 353 -9.08 -4.02 15.38
CA VAL A 353 -9.70 -3.99 14.04
C VAL A 353 -9.55 -2.60 13.43
N PRO A 354 -8.97 -2.47 12.22
CA PRO A 354 -8.78 -1.15 11.61
C PRO A 354 -10.09 -0.53 11.14
N LYS A 355 -10.32 0.71 11.53
CA LYS A 355 -11.37 1.57 10.98
C LYS A 355 -10.93 2.12 9.63
N TYR A 356 -11.86 2.42 8.74
CA TYR A 356 -11.56 3.18 7.53
C TYR A 356 -11.40 4.68 7.85
N TYR A 357 -12.34 5.23 8.63
CA TYR A 357 -12.33 6.61 9.13
C TYR A 357 -12.34 6.63 10.66
N PRO A 358 -11.80 7.65 11.31
CA PRO A 358 -11.68 7.69 12.78
C PRO A 358 -13.04 7.72 13.51
N ASP A 359 -14.07 8.23 12.85
CA ASP A 359 -15.40 8.51 13.40
C ASP A 359 -16.48 7.51 12.95
N ARG A 360 -16.13 6.45 12.19
CA ARG A 360 -17.12 5.53 11.59
C ARG A 360 -16.73 4.07 11.79
N ILE A 361 -17.75 3.23 11.97
CA ILE A 361 -17.57 1.77 12.06
C ILE A 361 -17.32 1.17 10.66
N TYR A 362 -18.07 1.58 9.67
CA TYR A 362 -18.04 1.01 8.31
C TYR A 362 -17.59 2.02 7.25
N PRO A 363 -16.97 1.53 6.17
CA PRO A 363 -16.61 0.13 5.90
C PRO A 363 -15.38 -0.31 6.71
N ILE A 364 -15.20 -1.64 6.92
CA ILE A 364 -13.93 -2.25 7.27
C ILE A 364 -13.35 -2.78 5.96
N ASP A 365 -12.18 -2.33 5.58
CA ASP A 365 -11.59 -2.52 4.25
C ASP A 365 -10.29 -3.32 4.35
N ILE A 366 -10.13 -4.32 3.50
CA ILE A 366 -8.94 -5.18 3.48
C ILE A 366 -7.63 -4.40 3.24
N HIS A 367 -7.69 -3.28 2.53
CA HIS A 367 -6.52 -2.44 2.32
C HIS A 367 -6.06 -1.75 3.61
N CYS A 368 -7.01 -1.32 4.46
CA CYS A 368 -6.70 -0.81 5.80
C CYS A 368 -6.02 -1.89 6.66
N VAL A 369 -6.47 -3.14 6.54
CA VAL A 369 -5.87 -4.29 7.24
C VAL A 369 -4.41 -4.49 6.80
N ALA A 370 -4.17 -4.64 5.52
CA ALA A 370 -2.82 -4.85 4.99
C ALA A 370 -1.89 -3.69 5.34
N GLN A 371 -2.37 -2.44 5.18
CA GLN A 371 -1.59 -1.27 5.52
C GLN A 371 -1.33 -1.15 7.02
N ALA A 372 -2.27 -1.57 7.87
CA ALA A 372 -2.08 -1.57 9.31
C ALA A 372 -0.95 -2.52 9.74
N ILE A 373 -0.96 -3.76 9.22
CA ILE A 373 0.10 -4.73 9.48
C ILE A 373 1.47 -4.15 9.06
N LEU A 374 1.55 -3.59 7.84
CA LEU A 374 2.80 -3.01 7.32
C LEU A 374 3.28 -1.80 8.13
N THR A 375 2.34 -0.96 8.62
CA THR A 375 2.68 0.22 9.42
C THR A 375 3.17 -0.20 10.81
N PHE A 376 2.51 -1.14 11.48
CA PHE A 376 2.99 -1.65 12.75
C PHE A 376 4.37 -2.32 12.64
N LEU A 377 4.62 -3.10 11.58
CA LEU A 377 5.95 -3.67 11.32
C LEU A 377 7.02 -2.59 11.12
N GLU A 378 6.69 -1.49 10.44
CA GLU A 378 7.63 -0.38 10.24
C GLU A 378 7.97 0.37 11.52
N PHE A 379 7.03 0.41 12.49
CA PHE A 379 7.19 1.13 13.76
C PHE A 379 7.60 0.22 14.93
N ALA A 380 7.90 -1.05 14.69
CA ALA A 380 8.25 -2.02 15.72
C ALA A 380 9.58 -1.69 16.47
N ASP A 381 10.46 -0.93 15.85
CA ASP A 381 11.71 -0.45 16.45
C ASP A 381 11.51 0.64 17.52
N ILE A 382 10.40 1.38 17.48
CA ILE A 382 10.10 2.47 18.42
C ILE A 382 8.86 2.21 19.27
N ASP A 383 8.01 1.24 18.91
CA ASP A 383 6.80 0.85 19.66
C ASP A 383 6.84 -0.64 20.01
N PRO A 384 7.17 -1.00 21.26
CA PRO A 384 7.22 -2.40 21.70
C PRO A 384 5.90 -3.17 21.53
N GLY A 385 4.77 -2.47 21.46
CA GLY A 385 3.45 -3.07 21.26
C GLY A 385 3.08 -3.33 19.80
N ALA A 386 3.83 -2.78 18.85
CA ALA A 386 3.48 -2.78 17.43
C ALA A 386 3.39 -4.19 16.83
N LEU A 387 4.33 -5.07 17.14
CA LEU A 387 4.31 -6.46 16.64
C LEU A 387 3.08 -7.23 17.12
N LYS A 388 2.70 -7.07 18.38
CA LYS A 388 1.48 -7.68 18.93
C LYS A 388 0.24 -7.16 18.21
N GLN A 389 0.15 -5.85 17.94
CA GLN A 389 -0.97 -5.26 17.22
C GLN A 389 -1.01 -5.73 15.76
N ALA A 390 0.14 -5.90 15.09
CA ALA A 390 0.21 -6.49 13.76
C ALA A 390 -0.35 -7.93 13.73
N ASP A 391 0.05 -8.75 14.70
CA ASP A 391 -0.46 -10.12 14.85
C ASP A 391 -1.97 -10.14 15.11
N GLU A 392 -2.50 -9.28 15.99
CA GLU A 392 -3.94 -9.17 16.28
C GLU A 392 -4.76 -8.74 15.05
N VAL A 393 -4.30 -7.74 14.32
CA VAL A 393 -4.93 -7.30 13.06
C VAL A 393 -4.94 -8.43 12.03
N CYS A 394 -3.82 -9.13 11.89
CA CYS A 394 -3.68 -10.26 10.97
C CYS A 394 -4.64 -11.39 11.34
N GLN A 395 -4.64 -11.82 12.59
CA GLN A 395 -5.49 -12.90 13.09
C GLN A 395 -6.97 -12.59 12.84
N TRP A 396 -7.41 -11.38 13.22
CA TRP A 396 -8.78 -10.95 12.98
C TRP A 396 -9.14 -11.01 11.49
N SER A 397 -8.21 -10.62 10.61
CA SER A 397 -8.46 -10.60 9.17
C SER A 397 -8.60 -12.00 8.57
N ILE A 398 -7.81 -12.97 9.03
CA ILE A 398 -7.91 -14.38 8.62
C ILE A 398 -9.27 -14.93 9.00
N GLU A 399 -9.72 -14.70 10.24
CA GLU A 399 -11.00 -15.22 10.75
C GLU A 399 -12.22 -14.57 10.09
N ASN A 400 -12.12 -13.29 9.71
CA ASN A 400 -13.28 -12.50 9.31
C ASN A 400 -13.32 -12.13 7.83
N LEU A 401 -12.18 -12.12 7.13
CA LEU A 401 -12.09 -11.66 5.74
C LEU A 401 -11.49 -12.68 4.78
N GLN A 402 -10.79 -13.74 5.24
CA GLN A 402 -10.29 -14.76 4.34
C GLN A 402 -11.40 -15.74 3.97
N ASP A 403 -11.56 -16.02 2.68
CA ASP A 403 -12.48 -17.02 2.14
C ASP A 403 -11.89 -18.43 2.28
N SER A 404 -12.74 -19.45 2.24
CA SER A 404 -12.31 -20.86 2.20
C SER A 404 -11.42 -21.18 1.00
N GLU A 405 -11.62 -20.48 -0.13
CA GLU A 405 -10.78 -20.57 -1.34
C GLU A 405 -9.40 -19.91 -1.20
N GLY A 406 -9.16 -19.15 -0.11
CA GLY A 406 -7.86 -18.54 0.22
C GLY A 406 -7.74 -17.04 -0.04
N PHE A 407 -8.58 -16.44 -0.86
CA PHE A 407 -8.56 -15.00 -1.09
C PHE A 407 -9.19 -14.22 0.06
N PHE A 408 -8.91 -12.90 0.10
CA PHE A 408 -9.54 -11.99 1.08
C PHE A 408 -10.70 -11.21 0.46
N HIS A 409 -11.79 -11.10 1.21
CA HIS A 409 -12.94 -10.27 0.85
C HIS A 409 -12.55 -8.79 0.83
N TYR A 410 -13.19 -8.01 -0.06
CA TYR A 410 -12.91 -6.58 -0.21
C TYR A 410 -13.28 -5.75 1.02
N GLN A 411 -14.57 -5.82 1.45
CA GLN A 411 -15.07 -4.97 2.53
C GLN A 411 -16.18 -5.62 3.33
N ILE A 412 -16.23 -5.31 4.63
CA ILE A 412 -17.42 -5.46 5.47
C ILE A 412 -18.12 -4.10 5.51
N ARG A 413 -19.41 -4.10 5.20
CA ARG A 413 -20.30 -2.93 5.22
C ARG A 413 -21.45 -3.16 6.20
N ARG A 414 -22.19 -2.11 6.55
CA ARG A 414 -23.35 -2.24 7.42
C ARG A 414 -24.38 -3.18 6.77
N GLY A 415 -24.55 -4.37 7.35
CA GLY A 415 -25.54 -5.37 6.93
C GLY A 415 -25.11 -6.29 5.77
N TYR A 416 -23.93 -6.10 5.15
CA TYR A 416 -23.46 -7.00 4.09
C TYR A 416 -21.96 -6.99 3.91
N ARG A 417 -21.44 -7.98 3.16
CA ARG A 417 -20.03 -8.09 2.77
C ARG A 417 -19.88 -8.00 1.26
N VAL A 418 -18.83 -7.32 0.80
CA VAL A 418 -18.39 -7.35 -0.59
C VAL A 418 -17.26 -8.37 -0.67
N ARG A 419 -17.59 -9.58 -1.20
CA ARG A 419 -16.66 -10.71 -1.25
C ARG A 419 -15.76 -10.72 -2.48
N ILE A 420 -15.84 -9.70 -3.35
CA ILE A 420 -15.08 -9.64 -4.60
C ILE A 420 -13.57 -9.59 -4.30
N PRO A 421 -12.77 -10.55 -4.83
CA PRO A 421 -11.33 -10.60 -4.59
C PRO A 421 -10.57 -9.65 -5.53
N TYR A 422 -10.49 -8.37 -5.17
CA TYR A 422 -9.73 -7.41 -5.96
C TYR A 422 -8.22 -7.65 -5.85
N MET A 423 -7.57 -7.99 -6.96
CA MET A 423 -6.17 -8.41 -6.98
C MET A 423 -5.23 -7.35 -6.41
N ARG A 424 -5.22 -6.14 -6.99
CA ARG A 424 -4.34 -5.06 -6.54
C ARG A 424 -4.73 -4.53 -5.15
N TRP A 425 -6.04 -4.33 -4.92
CA TRP A 425 -6.50 -3.64 -3.73
C TRP A 425 -6.43 -4.49 -2.45
N GLY A 426 -6.68 -5.79 -2.57
CA GLY A 426 -6.71 -6.72 -1.45
C GLY A 426 -5.58 -7.74 -1.50
N GLN A 427 -5.57 -8.61 -2.52
CA GLN A 427 -4.76 -9.82 -2.51
C GLN A 427 -3.25 -9.55 -2.52
N ALA A 428 -2.77 -8.70 -3.42
CA ALA A 428 -1.34 -8.37 -3.51
C ALA A 428 -0.82 -7.64 -2.24
N TRP A 429 -1.64 -6.76 -1.65
CA TRP A 429 -1.29 -6.10 -0.39
C TRP A 429 -1.29 -7.04 0.79
N MET A 430 -2.28 -7.93 0.90
CA MET A 430 -2.31 -8.93 1.97
C MET A 430 -1.16 -9.93 1.84
N GLN A 431 -0.85 -10.38 0.62
CA GLN A 431 0.29 -11.27 0.38
C GLN A 431 1.60 -10.64 0.86
N LEU A 432 1.85 -9.36 0.53
CA LEU A 432 3.02 -8.63 1.00
C LEU A 432 3.01 -8.48 2.53
N ALA A 433 1.87 -8.13 3.12
CA ALA A 433 1.75 -7.91 4.57
C ALA A 433 1.99 -9.21 5.36
N LEU A 434 1.36 -10.32 4.95
CA LEU A 434 1.55 -11.63 5.58
C LEU A 434 2.98 -12.13 5.42
N THR A 435 3.58 -11.99 4.22
CA THR A 435 4.97 -12.37 3.98
C THR A 435 5.92 -11.59 4.89
N ARG A 436 5.75 -10.27 5.02
CA ARG A 436 6.58 -9.46 5.92
C ARG A 436 6.37 -9.79 7.40
N LEU A 437 5.15 -10.11 7.78
CA LEU A 437 4.83 -10.50 9.16
C LEU A 437 5.51 -11.81 9.57
N ILE A 438 5.49 -12.82 8.68
CA ILE A 438 6.15 -14.12 8.90
C ILE A 438 7.67 -13.96 9.00
N HIS A 439 8.25 -13.14 8.13
CA HIS A 439 9.70 -13.00 8.03
C HIS A 439 10.28 -11.82 8.80
N ARG A 440 9.52 -11.24 9.76
CA ARG A 440 9.93 -10.06 10.53
C ARG A 440 11.27 -10.21 11.25
N SER A 441 11.52 -11.36 11.87
CA SER A 441 12.77 -11.63 12.59
C SER A 441 13.99 -11.80 11.66
N SER A 442 13.76 -12.30 10.46
CA SER A 442 14.82 -12.42 9.46
C SER A 442 15.22 -11.05 8.91
N MET A 443 14.25 -10.14 8.70
CA MET A 443 14.51 -8.79 8.16
C MET A 443 15.38 -7.93 9.07
N GLU A 444 15.23 -8.01 10.38
CA GLU A 444 16.04 -7.25 11.35
C GLU A 444 17.51 -7.66 11.27
N SER A 445 17.80 -8.96 11.14
CA SER A 445 19.16 -9.46 10.97
C SER A 445 19.79 -9.05 9.63
N TRP A 446 18.99 -8.96 8.54
CA TRP A 446 19.46 -8.65 7.19
C TRP A 446 19.75 -7.16 6.96
N VAL A 447 18.93 -6.27 7.53
CA VAL A 447 19.17 -4.82 7.49
C VAL A 447 20.47 -4.48 8.21
N ASN A 448 20.74 -5.14 9.32
CA ASN A 448 21.97 -4.94 10.10
C ASN A 448 23.22 -5.45 9.35
N VAL A 449 23.11 -6.59 8.64
CA VAL A 449 24.22 -7.13 7.82
C VAL A 449 24.50 -6.26 6.60
N ALA A 450 23.46 -5.75 5.91
CA ALA A 450 23.64 -4.87 4.76
C ALA A 450 24.22 -3.49 5.13
N GLN A 451 23.98 -3.01 6.37
CA GLN A 451 24.58 -1.77 6.89
C GLN A 451 26.02 -1.94 7.37
N ALA A 452 26.42 -3.16 7.73
CA ALA A 452 27.79 -3.46 8.15
C ALA A 452 28.75 -3.75 6.98
N SER A 453 28.23 -3.94 5.77
CA SER A 453 28.99 -4.28 4.55
C SER A 453 29.06 -3.13 3.51
N GLY A 454 28.58 -1.95 3.82
CA GLY A 454 28.72 -0.70 3.04
C GLY A 454 29.43 0.36 3.85
#